data_fa599fc6b9fa8f8088da80ae0569ba25
#
_entry.id   fa599fc6b9fa8f8088da80ae0569ba25
#
_cell.length_a   1.000
_cell.length_b   1.000
_cell.length_c   1.000
_cell.angle_alpha   90.00
_cell.angle_beta   90.00
_cell.angle_gamma   90.00
#
_symmetry.space_group_name_H-M   'P 1'
#
loop_
_entity.id
_entity.type
_entity.pdbx_description
1 polymer ?
#
loop_
_entity_poly.entity_id
_entity_poly.type
_entity_poly.pdbx_seq_one_letter_code
_entity_poly.pdbx_strand_id
1 'polypeptide(L)'
;MKLHIFASGLLLAVSFTACSGEKKETTEKEGVETVLPSLPNEVTVMPLKKQVFNHELISNGKVTAQDYADLYFRTSEVVANIWVKNGDIVRKGQKIAQLDLFKLNNTLVQNKNSLAQATLEMQDVLIGQGYAPDNLKVIPADVLELAKVKSGYEQSKAQYESAQYDMEQATLTAPFDGVIANLFEKRYNMPKTSGPFCRVINAGNMEVDFTVLEN
;
A
#
# COMPACT_ATOMS: atom_id res chain seq x y z
N MET A 1 33.65 16.84 30.37
CA MET A 1 34.63 16.36 31.37
C MET A 1 35.32 15.13 30.79
N LYS A 2 36.65 15.27 30.51
CA LYS A 2 37.69 14.23 30.22
C LYS A 2 37.44 13.33 28.99
N LEU A 3 37.98 13.51 27.82
CA LEU A 3 39.38 13.58 27.30
C LEU A 3 40.29 12.45 27.79
N HIS A 4 40.54 11.44 26.92
CA HIS A 4 41.83 10.76 26.88
C HIS A 4 42.19 10.33 25.45
N ILE A 5 43.21 10.99 24.97
CA ILE A 5 44.09 10.70 23.84
C ILE A 5 45.07 9.59 24.29
N PHE A 6 45.31 8.60 23.41
CA PHE A 6 46.62 7.92 23.41
C PHE A 6 47.03 7.62 21.95
N ALA A 7 48.07 8.31 21.57
CA ALA A 7 48.89 8.05 20.41
C ALA A 7 49.99 7.04 20.79
N SER A 8 50.30 6.10 19.90
CA SER A 8 51.63 5.49 19.91
C SER A 8 51.94 4.98 18.50
N GLY A 9 52.91 5.64 17.88
CA GLY A 9 53.52 5.27 16.62
C GLY A 9 54.54 4.14 16.79
N LEU A 10 54.72 3.37 15.74
CA LEU A 10 55.92 2.56 15.55
C LEU A 10 56.32 2.58 14.08
N LEU A 11 57.38 3.27 13.84
CA LEU A 11 58.15 3.33 12.59
C LEU A 11 58.96 2.02 12.46
N LEU A 12 58.96 1.36 11.34
CA LEU A 12 59.97 0.36 11.01
C LEU A 12 60.48 0.56 9.58
N ALA A 13 61.78 0.76 9.54
CA ALA A 13 62.57 1.13 8.42
C ALA A 13 62.76 0.00 7.41
N VAL A 14 62.71 0.36 6.14
CA VAL A 14 63.07 -0.47 4.99
C VAL A 14 64.57 -0.32 4.73
N SER A 15 65.31 -1.42 4.73
CA SER A 15 66.68 -1.47 4.24
C SER A 15 66.75 -2.14 2.86
N PHE A 16 67.11 -1.31 1.88
CA PHE A 16 67.54 -1.74 0.55
C PHE A 16 68.96 -2.36 0.65
N THR A 17 69.17 -3.54 0.09
CA THR A 17 70.49 -4.01 -0.32
C THR A 17 70.48 -4.32 -1.78
N ALA A 18 71.19 -3.48 -2.49
CA ALA A 18 71.63 -3.75 -3.85
C ALA A 18 72.94 -4.62 -3.77
N CYS A 19 73.03 -5.62 -4.59
CA CYS A 19 74.32 -6.25 -4.91
C CYS A 19 74.45 -6.43 -6.42
N SER A 20 75.46 -5.76 -6.91
CA SER A 20 75.94 -5.78 -8.28
C SER A 20 76.87 -6.97 -8.52
N GLY A 21 76.83 -7.48 -9.76
CA GLY A 21 77.96 -7.81 -10.55
C GLY A 21 78.70 -9.10 -10.27
N GLU A 22 78.76 -9.98 -11.20
CA GLU A 22 80.08 -10.27 -11.84
C GLU A 22 79.90 -11.28 -12.95
N LYS A 23 80.39 -10.90 -14.14
CA LYS A 23 80.64 -11.80 -15.28
C LYS A 23 81.75 -12.77 -14.94
N LYS A 24 81.54 -14.04 -15.15
CA LYS A 24 82.63 -15.00 -15.51
C LYS A 24 82.18 -15.86 -16.67
N GLU A 25 82.81 -15.61 -17.80
CA GLU A 25 82.99 -16.61 -18.85
C GLU A 25 83.69 -17.82 -18.27
N THR A 26 83.25 -19.02 -18.62
CA THR A 26 84.15 -20.06 -19.08
C THR A 26 83.43 -21.35 -19.45
N THR A 27 83.64 -21.77 -20.63
CA THR A 27 83.88 -23.15 -21.11
C THR A 27 82.70 -24.03 -21.39
N GLU A 28 82.53 -24.23 -22.69
CA GLU A 28 81.89 -25.39 -23.35
C GLU A 28 82.22 -26.71 -22.64
N LYS A 29 81.24 -27.45 -22.32
CA LYS A 29 81.29 -28.91 -22.26
C LYS A 29 80.05 -29.52 -22.92
N GLU A 30 80.35 -30.22 -23.94
CA GLU A 30 79.65 -31.33 -24.60
C GLU A 30 78.22 -31.67 -24.15
N GLY A 31 77.36 -31.73 -25.14
CA GLY A 31 76.00 -32.10 -25.05
C GLY A 31 75.76 -33.48 -24.45
N VAL A 32 74.92 -33.49 -23.48
CA VAL A 32 74.09 -34.65 -23.16
C VAL A 32 72.70 -34.28 -23.61
N GLU A 33 72.33 -34.85 -24.81
CA GLU A 33 70.91 -34.85 -25.20
C GLU A 33 70.12 -35.61 -24.13
N THR A 34 69.58 -34.89 -23.21
CA THR A 34 68.56 -35.42 -22.33
C THR A 34 67.30 -35.54 -23.11
N VAL A 35 67.10 -36.69 -23.77
CA VAL A 35 65.80 -37.02 -24.28
C VAL A 35 64.82 -37.14 -23.14
N LEU A 36 64.08 -36.05 -22.90
CA LEU A 36 62.96 -36.10 -22.02
C LEU A 36 61.97 -37.14 -22.55
N PRO A 37 61.56 -38.12 -21.74
CA PRO A 37 60.55 -39.07 -22.19
C PRO A 37 59.29 -38.25 -22.54
N SER A 38 58.81 -38.38 -23.74
CA SER A 38 57.55 -37.82 -24.17
C SER A 38 56.45 -38.48 -23.33
N LEU A 39 55.98 -37.77 -22.31
CA LEU A 39 54.80 -38.21 -21.57
C LEU A 39 53.64 -38.19 -22.57
N PRO A 40 52.95 -39.29 -22.76
CA PRO A 40 51.77 -39.31 -23.60
C PRO A 40 50.74 -38.36 -23.01
N ASN A 41 50.34 -37.36 -23.77
CA ASN A 41 49.22 -36.50 -23.34
C ASN A 41 47.97 -37.38 -23.35
N GLU A 42 47.45 -37.69 -22.16
CA GLU A 42 46.14 -38.30 -22.05
C GLU A 42 45.08 -37.28 -22.55
N VAL A 43 44.53 -37.60 -23.68
CA VAL A 43 43.38 -36.84 -24.22
C VAL A 43 42.12 -37.65 -24.01
N THR A 44 41.21 -37.08 -23.29
CA THR A 44 39.87 -37.65 -23.13
C THR A 44 39.01 -37.17 -24.30
N VAL A 45 38.55 -38.12 -25.09
CA VAL A 45 37.65 -37.85 -26.24
C VAL A 45 36.20 -38.16 -25.78
N MET A 46 35.32 -37.23 -26.08
CA MET A 46 33.90 -37.40 -25.85
C MET A 46 33.16 -37.47 -27.19
N PRO A 47 32.33 -38.48 -27.43
CA PRO A 47 31.56 -38.55 -28.66
C PRO A 47 30.57 -37.40 -28.75
N LEU A 48 30.54 -36.67 -29.84
CA LEU A 48 29.60 -35.60 -30.11
C LEU A 48 28.21 -36.20 -30.33
N LYS A 49 27.27 -35.91 -29.44
CA LYS A 49 25.87 -36.33 -29.58
C LYS A 49 25.02 -35.09 -29.85
N LYS A 50 24.09 -35.19 -30.80
CA LYS A 50 23.06 -34.18 -30.96
C LYS A 50 22.16 -34.17 -29.71
N GLN A 51 22.12 -33.07 -28.99
CA GLN A 51 21.24 -32.86 -27.87
C GLN A 51 20.37 -31.64 -28.12
N VAL A 52 19.15 -31.65 -27.61
CA VAL A 52 18.29 -30.49 -27.60
C VAL A 52 18.84 -29.52 -26.53
N PHE A 53 19.27 -28.37 -26.98
CA PHE A 53 19.70 -27.28 -26.08
C PHE A 53 18.45 -26.47 -25.71
N ASN A 54 18.01 -26.57 -24.47
CA ASN A 54 16.95 -25.71 -23.97
C ASN A 54 17.55 -24.37 -23.58
N HIS A 55 17.19 -23.34 -24.32
CA HIS A 55 17.56 -21.97 -23.96
C HIS A 55 16.62 -21.51 -22.83
N GLU A 56 17.14 -21.44 -21.63
CA GLU A 56 16.39 -20.91 -20.48
C GLU A 56 16.59 -19.39 -20.38
N LEU A 57 15.48 -18.67 -20.35
CA LEU A 57 15.46 -17.24 -20.14
C LEU A 57 15.04 -16.97 -18.69
N ILE A 58 15.98 -16.48 -17.88
CA ILE A 58 15.70 -16.10 -16.50
C ILE A 58 15.44 -14.60 -16.45
N SER A 59 14.28 -14.21 -15.97
CA SER A 59 13.92 -12.80 -15.77
C SER A 59 13.38 -12.59 -14.36
N ASN A 60 13.67 -11.42 -13.80
CA ASN A 60 13.07 -10.99 -12.52
C ASN A 60 11.73 -10.34 -12.81
N GLY A 61 10.69 -10.81 -12.09
CA GLY A 61 9.35 -10.25 -12.17
C GLY A 61 8.87 -9.70 -10.84
N LYS A 62 7.91 -8.77 -10.92
CA LYS A 62 7.16 -8.25 -9.78
C LYS A 62 5.78 -8.87 -9.78
N VAL A 63 5.41 -9.50 -8.65
CA VAL A 63 4.06 -10.02 -8.44
C VAL A 63 3.19 -8.88 -7.91
N THR A 64 2.09 -8.60 -8.58
CA THR A 64 1.09 -7.60 -8.18
C THR A 64 -0.28 -8.26 -8.14
N ALA A 65 -1.15 -7.76 -7.27
CA ALA A 65 -2.54 -8.21 -7.29
C ALA A 65 -3.30 -7.48 -8.39
N GLN A 66 -4.07 -8.23 -9.19
CA GLN A 66 -4.93 -7.66 -10.23
C GLN A 66 -6.02 -6.78 -9.60
N ASP A 67 -6.64 -7.25 -8.52
CA ASP A 67 -7.68 -6.52 -7.80
C ASP A 67 -7.16 -6.07 -6.43
N TYR A 68 -7.20 -4.78 -6.19
CA TYR A 68 -6.96 -4.20 -4.88
C TYR A 68 -7.87 -2.99 -4.65
N ALA A 69 -8.13 -2.67 -3.39
CA ALA A 69 -8.85 -1.47 -2.99
C ALA A 69 -8.07 -0.72 -1.91
N ASP A 70 -7.78 0.55 -2.19
CA ASP A 70 -7.25 1.48 -1.21
C ASP A 70 -8.41 2.09 -0.42
N LEU A 71 -8.42 1.89 0.88
CA LEU A 71 -9.47 2.37 1.76
C LEU A 71 -9.06 3.68 2.44
N TYR A 72 -9.95 4.66 2.40
CA TYR A 72 -9.75 5.98 2.94
C TYR A 72 -10.88 6.33 3.89
N PHE A 73 -10.56 6.99 4.99
CA PHE A 73 -11.57 7.73 5.75
C PHE A 73 -11.88 9.05 5.04
N ARG A 74 -13.14 9.38 4.94
CA ARG A 74 -13.61 10.63 4.33
C ARG A 74 -13.76 11.76 5.34
N THR A 75 -13.86 11.40 6.61
CA THR A 75 -13.96 12.34 7.73
C THR A 75 -12.68 12.31 8.56
N SER A 76 -12.32 13.45 9.18
CA SER A 76 -11.08 13.62 9.94
C SER A 76 -11.39 13.57 11.44
N GLU A 77 -11.61 12.37 11.95
CA GLU A 77 -11.78 12.12 13.38
C GLU A 77 -10.75 11.10 13.88
N VAL A 78 -10.53 11.00 15.17
CA VAL A 78 -9.56 10.07 15.77
C VAL A 78 -9.99 8.62 15.54
N VAL A 79 -9.05 7.75 15.22
CA VAL A 79 -9.30 6.31 15.07
C VAL A 79 -9.60 5.70 16.45
N ALA A 80 -10.85 5.32 16.67
CA ALA A 80 -11.28 4.69 17.91
C ALA A 80 -10.90 3.21 17.97
N ASN A 81 -11.13 2.47 16.88
CA ASN A 81 -10.90 1.03 16.84
C ASN A 81 -10.24 0.59 15.53
N ILE A 82 -9.37 -0.40 15.65
CA ILE A 82 -8.79 -1.16 14.52
C ILE A 82 -8.92 -2.64 14.91
N TRP A 83 -9.60 -3.44 14.08
CA TRP A 83 -9.89 -4.85 14.36
C TRP A 83 -9.00 -5.82 13.59
N VAL A 84 -8.19 -5.31 12.67
CA VAL A 84 -7.36 -6.12 11.77
C VAL A 84 -5.89 -5.67 11.83
N LYS A 85 -5.01 -6.54 11.34
CA LYS A 85 -3.57 -6.29 11.19
C LYS A 85 -3.15 -6.56 9.74
N ASN A 86 -1.95 -6.09 9.36
CA ASN A 86 -1.36 -6.48 8.08
C ASN A 86 -1.21 -8.01 8.01
N GLY A 87 -1.65 -8.58 6.89
CA GLY A 87 -1.64 -10.02 6.65
C GLY A 87 -2.93 -10.74 7.06
N ASP A 88 -3.87 -10.08 7.75
CA ASP A 88 -5.14 -10.69 8.12
C ASP A 88 -6.04 -10.90 6.89
N ILE A 89 -6.69 -12.05 6.83
CA ILE A 89 -7.72 -12.35 5.83
C ILE A 89 -9.03 -11.75 6.29
N VAL A 90 -9.66 -10.98 5.42
CA VAL A 90 -10.96 -10.34 5.66
C VAL A 90 -12.00 -10.77 4.63
N ARG A 91 -13.27 -10.79 5.03
CA ARG A 91 -14.42 -11.05 4.17
C ARG A 91 -15.11 -9.75 3.78
N LYS A 92 -15.78 -9.76 2.64
CA LYS A 92 -16.62 -8.64 2.20
C LYS A 92 -17.57 -8.19 3.31
N GLY A 93 -17.59 -6.87 3.58
CA GLY A 93 -18.40 -6.26 4.65
C GLY A 93 -17.80 -6.36 6.05
N GLN A 94 -16.70 -7.07 6.25
CA GLN A 94 -16.02 -7.13 7.56
C GLN A 94 -15.48 -5.77 7.96
N LYS A 95 -15.73 -5.35 9.21
CA LYS A 95 -15.23 -4.11 9.77
C LYS A 95 -13.71 -4.17 9.94
N ILE A 96 -13.03 -3.14 9.45
CA ILE A 96 -11.58 -3.00 9.48
C ILE A 96 -11.18 -2.01 10.59
N ALA A 97 -11.73 -0.81 10.53
CA ALA A 97 -11.47 0.26 11.49
C ALA A 97 -12.67 1.18 11.64
N GLN A 98 -12.69 1.95 12.72
CA GLN A 98 -13.75 2.91 13.02
C GLN A 98 -13.16 4.16 13.65
N LEU A 99 -13.65 5.31 13.23
CA LEU A 99 -13.39 6.60 13.85
C LEU A 99 -14.20 6.79 15.13
N ASP A 100 -13.84 7.80 15.90
CA ASP A 100 -14.70 8.25 17.01
C ASP A 100 -16.00 8.84 16.44
N LEU A 101 -17.12 8.29 16.90
CA LEU A 101 -18.44 8.64 16.39
C LEU A 101 -19.12 9.77 17.17
N PHE A 102 -18.54 10.24 18.27
CA PHE A 102 -19.21 11.18 19.16
C PHE A 102 -19.66 12.45 18.44
N LYS A 103 -18.76 13.10 17.74
CA LYS A 103 -19.06 14.35 17.01
C LYS A 103 -20.02 14.12 15.85
N LEU A 104 -19.78 13.06 15.07
CA LEU A 104 -20.63 12.68 13.93
C LEU A 104 -22.04 12.34 14.37
N ASN A 105 -22.20 11.60 15.49
CA ASN A 105 -23.50 11.30 16.04
C ASN A 105 -24.24 12.56 16.52
N ASN A 106 -23.54 13.49 17.17
CA ASN A 106 -24.14 14.75 17.57
C ASN A 106 -24.63 15.56 16.37
N THR A 107 -23.83 15.65 15.29
CA THR A 107 -24.22 16.30 14.04
C THR A 107 -25.43 15.63 13.40
N LEU A 108 -25.46 14.29 13.37
CA LEU A 108 -26.60 13.53 12.87
C LEU A 108 -27.88 13.82 13.66
N VAL A 109 -27.81 13.83 15.01
CA VAL A 109 -28.94 14.15 15.88
C VAL A 109 -29.43 15.59 15.67
N GLN A 110 -28.53 16.56 15.54
CA GLN A 110 -28.90 17.95 15.26
C GLN A 110 -29.62 18.09 13.92
N ASN A 111 -29.09 17.48 12.85
CA ASN A 111 -29.73 17.54 11.54
C ASN A 111 -31.06 16.78 11.50
N LYS A 112 -31.18 15.68 12.25
CA LYS A 112 -32.46 14.98 12.43
C LYS A 112 -33.51 15.87 13.07
N ASN A 113 -33.13 16.62 14.08
CA ASN A 113 -34.06 17.55 14.78
C ASN A 113 -34.45 18.71 13.86
N SER A 114 -33.49 19.25 13.07
CA SER A 114 -33.78 20.29 12.07
C SER A 114 -34.74 19.78 10.97
N LEU A 115 -34.56 18.55 10.52
CA LEU A 115 -35.48 17.92 9.55
C LEU A 115 -36.86 17.73 10.15
N ALA A 116 -36.96 17.30 11.42
CA ALA A 116 -38.24 17.16 12.12
C ALA A 116 -38.95 18.51 12.24
N GLN A 117 -38.25 19.59 12.62
CA GLN A 117 -38.78 20.94 12.63
C GLN A 117 -39.28 21.40 11.27
N ALA A 118 -38.46 21.26 10.24
CA ALA A 118 -38.83 21.62 8.86
C ALA A 118 -40.03 20.81 8.35
N THR A 119 -40.17 19.56 8.80
CA THR A 119 -41.34 18.72 8.48
C THR A 119 -42.61 19.28 9.11
N LEU A 120 -42.58 19.71 10.41
CA LEU A 120 -43.70 20.34 11.06
C LEU A 120 -44.09 21.68 10.41
N GLU A 121 -43.09 22.51 10.07
CA GLU A 121 -43.31 23.77 9.35
C GLU A 121 -43.95 23.53 7.97
N MET A 122 -43.52 22.45 7.24
CA MET A 122 -44.15 22.06 5.99
C MET A 122 -45.62 21.68 6.21
N GLN A 123 -45.92 20.93 7.27
CA GLN A 123 -47.29 20.55 7.60
C GLN A 123 -48.16 21.77 7.92
N ASP A 124 -47.62 22.72 8.69
CA ASP A 124 -48.33 23.97 9.01
C ASP A 124 -48.64 24.80 7.76
N VAL A 125 -47.67 24.87 6.79
CA VAL A 125 -47.94 25.55 5.50
C VAL A 125 -49.05 24.84 4.74
N LEU A 126 -49.06 23.48 4.70
CA LEU A 126 -50.11 22.71 4.02
C LEU A 126 -51.48 22.91 4.66
N ILE A 127 -51.58 22.88 5.99
CA ILE A 127 -52.79 23.15 6.75
C ILE A 127 -53.30 24.56 6.44
N GLY A 128 -52.43 25.56 6.43
CA GLY A 128 -52.75 26.94 6.08
C GLY A 128 -53.29 27.10 4.64
N GLN A 129 -53.00 26.16 3.75
CA GLN A 129 -53.52 26.09 2.38
C GLN A 129 -54.79 25.20 2.28
N GLY A 130 -55.28 24.69 3.43
CA GLY A 130 -56.51 23.86 3.46
C GLY A 130 -56.31 22.36 3.14
N TYR A 131 -55.06 21.87 3.15
CA TYR A 131 -54.77 20.47 2.89
C TYR A 131 -54.42 19.72 4.18
N ALA A 132 -54.92 18.49 4.31
CA ALA A 132 -54.54 17.60 5.37
C ALA A 132 -53.12 17.02 5.12
N PRO A 133 -52.15 17.13 6.04
CA PRO A 133 -50.78 16.68 5.86
C PRO A 133 -50.62 15.15 5.80
N ASP A 134 -51.65 14.40 6.22
CA ASP A 134 -51.61 12.93 6.30
C ASP A 134 -51.69 12.27 4.91
N ASN A 135 -52.17 12.98 3.89
CA ASN A 135 -52.34 12.42 2.57
C ASN A 135 -51.67 13.28 1.48
N LEU A 136 -50.35 13.19 1.43
CA LEU A 136 -49.55 13.96 0.46
C LEU A 136 -49.89 13.67 -1.02
N LYS A 137 -50.54 12.52 -1.33
CA LYS A 137 -50.87 12.14 -2.70
C LYS A 137 -52.03 12.95 -3.30
N VAL A 138 -52.86 13.57 -2.47
CA VAL A 138 -54.02 14.37 -2.87
C VAL A 138 -53.68 15.85 -3.06
N ILE A 139 -52.47 16.24 -2.59
CA ILE A 139 -52.01 17.64 -2.61
C ILE A 139 -51.46 17.93 -4.02
N PRO A 140 -51.90 19.02 -4.67
CA PRO A 140 -51.32 19.46 -5.92
C PRO A 140 -49.80 19.66 -5.80
N ALA A 141 -49.05 19.28 -6.84
CA ALA A 141 -47.60 19.28 -6.81
C ALA A 141 -47.00 20.67 -6.54
N ASP A 142 -47.61 21.69 -7.11
CA ASP A 142 -47.20 23.11 -6.91
C ASP A 142 -47.38 23.59 -5.46
N VAL A 143 -48.47 23.17 -4.80
CA VAL A 143 -48.70 23.49 -3.37
C VAL A 143 -47.72 22.75 -2.48
N LEU A 144 -47.49 21.48 -2.78
CA LEU A 144 -46.51 20.67 -2.03
C LEU A 144 -45.08 21.23 -2.18
N GLU A 145 -44.70 21.61 -3.39
CA GLU A 145 -43.38 22.20 -3.64
C GLU A 145 -43.23 23.57 -2.93
N LEU A 146 -44.26 24.41 -2.97
CA LEU A 146 -44.28 25.66 -2.24
C LEU A 146 -44.11 25.42 -0.71
N ALA A 147 -44.78 24.44 -0.16
CA ALA A 147 -44.68 24.10 1.25
C ALA A 147 -43.27 23.60 1.63
N LYS A 148 -42.65 22.76 0.80
CA LYS A 148 -41.29 22.29 0.99
C LYS A 148 -40.25 23.42 0.94
N VAL A 149 -40.40 24.35 -0.02
CA VAL A 149 -39.49 25.49 -0.14
C VAL A 149 -39.64 26.43 1.02
N LYS A 150 -40.86 26.76 1.46
CA LYS A 150 -41.11 27.67 2.58
C LYS A 150 -40.60 27.12 3.90
N SER A 151 -40.74 25.84 4.15
CA SER A 151 -40.27 25.16 5.36
C SER A 151 -38.78 24.84 5.40
N GLY A 152 -38.07 24.95 4.25
CA GLY A 152 -36.70 24.49 4.15
C GLY A 152 -36.52 22.97 4.25
N TYR A 153 -37.61 22.22 4.00
CA TYR A 153 -37.63 20.76 4.15
C TYR A 153 -36.54 20.07 3.33
N GLU A 154 -36.41 20.39 2.04
CA GLU A 154 -35.43 19.75 1.16
C GLU A 154 -33.98 20.05 1.60
N GLN A 155 -33.72 21.25 2.11
CA GLN A 155 -32.40 21.61 2.65
C GLN A 155 -32.09 20.82 3.91
N SER A 156 -33.02 20.75 4.87
CA SER A 156 -32.83 20.02 6.13
C SER A 156 -32.70 18.52 5.88
N LYS A 157 -33.44 17.99 4.90
CA LYS A 157 -33.34 16.60 4.47
C LYS A 157 -31.95 16.29 3.88
N ALA A 158 -31.45 17.12 2.98
CA ALA A 158 -30.12 16.96 2.41
C ALA A 158 -29.01 17.01 3.46
N GLN A 159 -29.13 17.89 4.47
CA GLN A 159 -28.20 17.98 5.60
C GLN A 159 -28.25 16.72 6.46
N TYR A 160 -29.43 16.16 6.73
CA TYR A 160 -29.58 14.92 7.47
C TYR A 160 -28.98 13.73 6.72
N GLU A 161 -29.26 13.60 5.42
CA GLU A 161 -28.72 12.54 4.56
C GLU A 161 -27.18 12.64 4.46
N SER A 162 -26.63 13.85 4.37
CA SER A 162 -25.17 14.06 4.41
C SER A 162 -24.56 13.61 5.74
N ALA A 163 -25.15 13.99 6.86
CA ALA A 163 -24.67 13.59 8.18
C ALA A 163 -24.78 12.06 8.42
N GLN A 164 -25.83 11.43 7.87
CA GLN A 164 -25.97 9.99 7.89
C GLN A 164 -24.87 9.31 7.08
N TYR A 165 -24.61 9.79 5.89
CA TYR A 165 -23.51 9.30 5.04
C TYR A 165 -22.15 9.43 5.72
N ASP A 166 -21.86 10.59 6.34
CA ASP A 166 -20.60 10.79 7.07
C ASP A 166 -20.44 9.82 8.25
N MET A 167 -21.54 9.54 8.95
CA MET A 167 -21.58 8.54 10.03
C MET A 167 -21.28 7.13 9.51
N GLU A 168 -21.85 6.75 8.37
CA GLU A 168 -21.60 5.45 7.73
C GLU A 168 -20.13 5.34 7.25
N GLN A 169 -19.59 6.41 6.66
CA GLN A 169 -18.20 6.46 6.18
C GLN A 169 -17.16 6.50 7.32
N ALA A 170 -17.58 6.71 8.55
CA ALA A 170 -16.69 6.63 9.71
C ALA A 170 -16.30 5.20 10.08
N THR A 171 -16.89 4.20 9.44
CA THR A 171 -16.51 2.78 9.62
C THR A 171 -16.03 2.21 8.28
N LEU A 172 -14.74 1.84 8.22
CA LEU A 172 -14.19 1.17 7.06
C LEU A 172 -14.52 -0.32 7.08
N THR A 173 -15.02 -0.80 5.96
CA THR A 173 -15.32 -2.22 5.73
C THR A 173 -14.61 -2.72 4.48
N ALA A 174 -14.34 -4.03 4.43
CA ALA A 174 -13.75 -4.66 3.27
C ALA A 174 -14.75 -4.70 2.09
N PRO A 175 -14.39 -4.20 0.90
CA PRO A 175 -15.29 -4.20 -0.27
C PRO A 175 -15.44 -5.59 -0.91
N PHE A 176 -14.45 -6.47 -0.71
CA PHE A 176 -14.40 -7.85 -1.19
C PHE A 176 -13.55 -8.70 -0.25
N ASP A 177 -13.54 -10.01 -0.48
CA ASP A 177 -12.71 -10.96 0.28
C ASP A 177 -11.24 -10.80 -0.12
N GLY A 178 -10.35 -10.63 0.86
CA GLY A 178 -8.95 -10.37 0.56
C GLY A 178 -8.05 -10.35 1.78
N VAL A 179 -6.84 -9.84 1.60
CA VAL A 179 -5.81 -9.71 2.64
C VAL A 179 -5.50 -8.23 2.88
N ILE A 180 -5.38 -7.86 4.15
CA ILE A 180 -5.02 -6.50 4.56
C ILE A 180 -3.53 -6.24 4.34
N ALA A 181 -3.22 -5.14 3.68
CA ALA A 181 -1.87 -4.64 3.49
C ALA A 181 -1.79 -3.12 3.74
N ASN A 182 -0.56 -2.62 3.95
CA ASN A 182 -0.27 -1.19 4.09
C ASN A 182 -1.07 -0.49 5.22
N LEU A 183 -1.40 -1.21 6.28
CA LEU A 183 -2.00 -0.64 7.47
C LEU A 183 -0.87 -0.13 8.39
N PHE A 184 -0.63 1.17 8.39
CA PHE A 184 0.41 1.81 9.22
C PHE A 184 -0.15 2.66 10.36
N GLU A 185 -1.43 3.00 10.29
CA GLU A 185 -2.10 3.85 11.25
C GLU A 185 -2.37 3.11 12.57
N LYS A 186 -2.44 3.88 13.65
CA LYS A 186 -2.65 3.35 15.02
C LYS A 186 -3.88 3.97 15.64
N ARG A 187 -4.47 3.24 16.60
CA ARG A 187 -5.55 3.76 17.42
C ARG A 187 -5.15 5.05 18.13
N TYR A 188 -6.12 5.90 18.37
CA TYR A 188 -5.98 7.19 19.06
C TYR A 188 -5.23 8.27 18.29
N ASN A 189 -4.89 8.03 17.04
CA ASN A 189 -4.34 9.02 16.12
C ASN A 189 -5.37 9.42 15.07
N MET A 190 -5.21 10.62 14.52
CA MET A 190 -5.98 11.01 13.33
C MET A 190 -5.38 10.32 12.11
N PRO A 191 -6.21 9.74 11.23
CA PRO A 191 -5.71 9.13 10.00
C PRO A 191 -5.11 10.20 9.08
N LYS A 192 -4.07 9.83 8.35
CA LYS A 192 -3.47 10.71 7.34
C LYS A 192 -4.44 10.90 6.18
N THR A 193 -4.59 12.14 5.74
CA THR A 193 -5.41 12.48 4.58
C THR A 193 -4.68 12.31 3.24
N SER A 194 -3.35 12.20 3.28
CA SER A 194 -2.50 12.12 2.08
C SER A 194 -2.30 10.72 1.51
N GLY A 195 -2.88 9.68 2.11
CA GLY A 195 -2.73 8.30 1.68
C GLY A 195 -3.86 7.39 2.16
N PRO A 196 -3.93 6.15 1.66
CA PRO A 196 -4.90 5.18 2.13
C PRO A 196 -4.64 4.79 3.58
N PHE A 197 -5.71 4.54 4.32
CA PHE A 197 -5.64 3.98 5.67
C PHE A 197 -5.08 2.55 5.63
N CYS A 198 -5.56 1.73 4.72
CA CYS A 198 -5.05 0.40 4.42
C CYS A 198 -5.44 -0.01 2.99
N ARG A 199 -4.88 -1.11 2.54
CA ARG A 199 -5.20 -1.73 1.26
C ARG A 199 -5.79 -3.12 1.50
N VAL A 200 -6.85 -3.47 0.78
CA VAL A 200 -7.34 -4.84 0.67
C VAL A 200 -6.90 -5.41 -0.67
N ILE A 201 -6.25 -6.55 -0.66
CA ILE A 201 -5.67 -7.20 -1.84
C ILE A 201 -6.41 -8.52 -2.07
N ASN A 202 -6.89 -8.74 -3.29
CA ASN A 202 -7.42 -10.04 -3.70
C ASN A 202 -6.25 -10.98 -4.01
N ALA A 203 -5.96 -11.91 -3.10
CA ALA A 203 -4.89 -12.88 -3.28
C ALA A 203 -5.22 -14.03 -4.27
N GLY A 204 -6.47 -14.11 -4.75
CA GLY A 204 -6.89 -15.12 -5.71
C GLY A 204 -6.45 -14.85 -7.16
N ASN A 205 -6.25 -13.56 -7.51
CA ASN A 205 -5.85 -13.13 -8.85
C ASN A 205 -4.58 -12.32 -8.77
N MET A 206 -3.46 -12.94 -9.16
CA MET A 206 -2.14 -12.31 -9.16
C MET A 206 -1.63 -12.18 -10.59
N GLU A 207 -0.99 -11.05 -10.89
CA GLU A 207 -0.26 -10.79 -12.13
C GLU A 207 1.22 -10.76 -11.86
N VAL A 208 2.00 -11.18 -12.85
CA VAL A 208 3.46 -11.13 -12.79
C VAL A 208 3.95 -10.25 -13.94
N ASP A 209 4.48 -9.08 -13.60
CA ASP A 209 5.12 -8.18 -14.55
C ASP A 209 6.61 -8.51 -14.62
N PHE A 210 7.12 -8.87 -15.79
CA PHE A 210 8.53 -9.13 -15.99
C PHE A 210 9.02 -8.53 -17.32
N THR A 211 10.27 -8.13 -17.34
CA THR A 211 10.88 -7.54 -18.53
C THR A 211 11.77 -8.58 -19.21
N VAL A 212 11.53 -8.80 -20.50
CA VAL A 212 12.39 -9.65 -21.35
C VAL A 212 13.24 -8.74 -22.23
N LEU A 213 14.55 -8.97 -22.21
CA LEU A 213 15.44 -8.30 -23.15
C LEU A 213 15.31 -9.02 -24.53
N GLU A 214 14.90 -8.26 -25.52
CA GLU A 214 14.88 -8.73 -26.91
C GLU A 214 16.32 -8.68 -27.46
N ASN A 215 16.86 -9.81 -27.91
CA ASN A 215 18.17 -9.93 -28.55
C ASN A 215 18.07 -9.76 -30.06
#